data_a36953c41ea0379f8d305d6ea58bf13a
#
_entry.id   a36953c41ea0379f8d305d6ea58bf13a
#
_cell.length_a   1.000
_cell.length_b   1.000
_cell.length_c   1.000
_cell.angle_alpha   90.00
_cell.angle_beta   90.00
_cell.angle_gamma   90.00
#
_symmetry.space_group_name_H-M   'P 1'
#
loop_
_entity.id
_entity.type
_entity.pdbx_description
1 polymer ?
#
loop_
_entity_poly.entity_id
_entity_poly.type
_entity_poly.pdbx_seq_one_letter_code
_entity_poly.pdbx_strand_id
1 'polypeptide(L)'
;VWHSIKGFGTPLDYQQDFTASYKVPLEKIPCFSWMSLDGNYTANYSWERGMELEDGTSYGNTINNQRSATINGRFNLETLYNFSSFLKEVNKKFSASERKKAKDKSNREREKAKAQKEKEKEAAANGKDGQNKDGKDKTDGKTADNAKGTANAKVKNPKFKGFAGEITLKPDTTVELAHNQKSRRIRVTAVTAAGRRYPIKFKKLDKNKIRILNMDSVKLRVNVIAKTPAKEKPWYPYLQGATRFLMMVRNVSVSYRNTFAMSLPGFLPNVGDMLGQRTGGGMQPGLDFAFGLTGESYIDKANERGWLLNNDSISTPATTNAMEDLQLKATLEPIPDLKIDLNASRTVNSNKSIQYMYAGMPTTQSGSFTMTTISIKSAFESRGDAGNGYSSKTFARFQQYLNTFQSRVEARYANATYPAATGLQGKFDPANGTVDKYSSDVMIPAFLAAYTGGGDINSPLDIFPSLARMLPNWTVSYKGLAYLPWIRDHFKSVTLNHSYKSIYSVGAYNTYSSWMEYMGDLGFIQNTTDNAIIPSSMYDISSVSINE
;
A
#
# COMPACT_ATOMS: atom_id res chain seq x y z
N VAL A 1 64.65 4.16 -2.31
CA VAL A 1 63.97 4.60 -1.03
C VAL A 1 63.56 6.08 -1.13
N TRP A 2 64.52 7.04 -1.43
CA TRP A 2 64.17 8.46 -1.52
C TRP A 2 63.18 8.85 -2.63
N HIS A 3 63.22 8.17 -3.78
CA HIS A 3 62.27 8.36 -4.89
C HIS A 3 60.85 7.86 -4.48
N SER A 4 60.78 6.74 -3.76
CA SER A 4 59.49 6.19 -3.26
C SER A 4 58.87 7.08 -2.20
N ILE A 5 59.68 7.69 -1.31
CA ILE A 5 59.22 8.64 -0.30
C ILE A 5 58.68 9.93 -0.94
N LYS A 6 59.36 10.48 -1.96
CA LYS A 6 58.91 11.68 -2.71
C LYS A 6 57.65 11.41 -3.54
N GLY A 7 57.45 10.17 -4.02
CA GLY A 7 56.30 9.76 -4.79
C GLY A 7 55.15 9.18 -3.95
N PHE A 8 55.19 9.28 -2.61
CA PHE A 8 54.23 8.66 -1.70
C PHE A 8 54.08 7.13 -1.87
N GLY A 9 55.07 6.47 -2.48
CA GLY A 9 55.04 5.04 -2.77
C GLY A 9 54.09 4.67 -3.91
N THR A 10 53.88 3.37 -4.08
CA THR A 10 52.85 2.84 -5.02
C THR A 10 51.59 2.51 -4.21
N PRO A 11 50.40 2.97 -4.63
CA PRO A 11 49.17 2.65 -3.93
C PRO A 11 48.93 1.14 -3.93
N LEU A 12 48.54 0.58 -2.80
CA LEU A 12 48.16 -0.83 -2.63
C LEU A 12 46.65 -1.00 -2.73
N ASP A 13 45.93 -0.04 -2.18
CA ASP A 13 44.47 0.03 -2.20
C ASP A 13 44.01 1.48 -2.34
N TYR A 14 42.78 1.64 -2.78
CA TYR A 14 42.07 2.90 -2.86
C TYR A 14 40.58 2.65 -2.53
N GLN A 15 39.99 3.51 -1.72
CA GLN A 15 38.57 3.46 -1.40
C GLN A 15 37.97 4.85 -1.44
N GLN A 16 36.79 4.95 -2.01
CA GLN A 16 35.98 6.17 -2.10
C GLN A 16 34.56 5.86 -1.70
N ASP A 17 34.02 6.65 -0.79
CA ASP A 17 32.62 6.61 -0.39
C ASP A 17 31.91 7.91 -0.79
N PHE A 18 30.77 7.76 -1.41
CA PHE A 18 29.92 8.88 -1.78
C PHE A 18 28.53 8.70 -1.16
N THR A 19 28.02 9.74 -0.52
CA THR A 19 26.66 9.72 0.03
C THR A 19 25.94 11.02 -0.35
N ALA A 20 24.76 10.88 -0.93
CA ALA A 20 23.86 11.98 -1.23
C ALA A 20 22.47 11.68 -0.64
N SER A 21 21.99 12.61 0.18
CA SER A 21 20.64 12.52 0.74
C SER A 21 19.86 13.77 0.35
N TYR A 22 18.66 13.59 -0.15
CA TYR A 22 17.81 14.69 -0.55
C TYR A 22 16.38 14.49 -0.04
N LYS A 23 15.90 15.46 0.75
CA LYS A 23 14.50 15.54 1.14
C LYS A 23 13.81 16.57 0.25
N VAL A 24 12.86 16.12 -0.56
CA VAL A 24 12.08 17.02 -1.42
C VAL A 24 11.24 17.94 -0.54
N PRO A 25 11.35 19.27 -0.66
CA PRO A 25 10.70 20.22 0.25
C PRO A 25 9.20 20.41 -0.08
N LEU A 26 8.45 19.31 -0.22
CA LEU A 26 7.03 19.30 -0.52
C LEU A 26 6.19 20.01 0.54
N GLU A 27 6.63 19.96 1.79
CA GLU A 27 5.99 20.64 2.90
C GLU A 27 5.93 22.18 2.77
N LYS A 28 6.82 22.76 1.95
CA LYS A 28 6.82 24.21 1.66
C LYS A 28 5.74 24.60 0.64
N ILE A 29 5.17 23.63 -0.07
CA ILE A 29 4.11 23.86 -1.04
C ILE A 29 2.79 23.49 -0.36
N PRO A 30 1.86 24.43 -0.11
CA PRO A 30 0.68 24.19 0.73
C PRO A 30 -0.19 23.01 0.28
N CYS A 31 -0.31 22.76 -1.03
CA CYS A 31 -1.10 21.66 -1.56
C CYS A 31 -0.43 20.27 -1.39
N PHE A 32 0.88 20.21 -1.10
CA PHE A 32 1.65 18.97 -0.93
C PHE A 32 2.16 18.73 0.49
N SER A 33 1.76 19.55 1.47
CA SER A 33 2.19 19.43 2.87
C SER A 33 1.78 18.11 3.55
N TRP A 34 0.92 17.32 2.90
CA TRP A 34 0.51 15.97 3.32
C TRP A 34 1.42 14.86 2.80
N MET A 35 2.42 15.20 1.97
CA MET A 35 3.37 14.27 1.38
C MET A 35 4.78 14.57 1.89
N SER A 36 5.57 13.54 2.12
CA SER A 36 7.02 13.66 2.26
C SER A 36 7.70 12.65 1.35
N LEU A 37 8.74 13.08 0.67
CA LEU A 37 9.55 12.26 -0.21
C LEU A 37 11.00 12.51 0.13
N ASP A 38 11.72 11.46 0.46
CA ASP A 38 13.17 11.50 0.70
C ASP A 38 13.87 10.43 -0.13
N GLY A 39 15.02 10.78 -0.63
CA GLY A 39 15.91 9.90 -1.35
C GLY A 39 17.29 9.86 -0.70
N ASN A 40 17.87 8.69 -0.65
CA ASN A 40 19.24 8.48 -0.20
C ASN A 40 19.97 7.64 -1.24
N TYR A 41 21.15 8.12 -1.64
CA TYR A 41 22.01 7.43 -2.56
C TYR A 41 23.39 7.28 -1.93
N THR A 42 23.91 6.06 -1.91
CA THR A 42 25.27 5.77 -1.47
C THR A 42 25.99 5.03 -2.59
N ALA A 43 27.25 5.36 -2.82
CA ALA A 43 28.13 4.63 -3.72
C ALA A 43 29.48 4.43 -3.03
N ASN A 44 29.99 3.23 -3.15
CA ASN A 44 31.32 2.88 -2.71
C ASN A 44 32.11 2.38 -3.92
N TYR A 45 33.32 2.86 -4.08
CA TYR A 45 34.27 2.40 -5.07
C TYR A 45 35.56 2.00 -4.39
N SER A 46 36.09 0.81 -4.71
CA SER A 46 37.41 0.40 -4.27
C SER A 46 38.22 -0.15 -5.43
N TRP A 47 39.50 0.06 -5.34
CA TRP A 47 40.52 -0.50 -6.20
C TRP A 47 41.56 -1.20 -5.32
N GLU A 48 41.91 -2.43 -5.64
CA GLU A 48 42.88 -3.26 -4.93
C GLU A 48 43.95 -3.71 -5.92
N ARG A 49 45.20 -3.53 -5.54
CA ARG A 49 46.33 -3.98 -6.38
C ARG A 49 46.39 -5.49 -6.45
N GLY A 50 46.48 -6.01 -7.66
CA GLY A 50 46.66 -7.42 -7.89
C GLY A 50 48.07 -7.93 -7.58
N MET A 51 48.19 -9.23 -7.43
CA MET A 51 49.49 -9.87 -7.22
C MET A 51 50.33 -9.83 -8.53
N GLU A 52 51.62 -9.57 -8.37
CA GLU A 52 52.64 -9.74 -9.40
C GLU A 52 53.53 -10.93 -8.95
N LEU A 53 53.73 -11.90 -9.83
CA LEU A 53 54.64 -13.02 -9.61
C LEU A 53 56.08 -12.55 -9.80
N GLU A 54 57.03 -13.34 -9.28
CA GLU A 54 58.48 -13.07 -9.40
C GLU A 54 58.97 -13.05 -10.87
N ASP A 55 58.26 -13.71 -11.79
CA ASP A 55 58.52 -13.73 -13.22
C ASP A 55 57.98 -12.48 -13.94
N GLY A 56 57.34 -11.55 -13.21
CA GLY A 56 56.73 -10.33 -13.77
C GLY A 56 55.30 -10.51 -14.31
N THR A 57 54.72 -11.70 -14.18
CA THR A 57 53.31 -11.94 -14.54
C THR A 57 52.38 -11.22 -13.56
N SER A 58 51.56 -10.33 -14.08
CA SER A 58 50.52 -9.62 -13.29
C SER A 58 49.17 -10.28 -13.48
N TYR A 59 48.43 -10.47 -12.36
CA TYR A 59 47.04 -10.93 -12.36
C TYR A 59 46.05 -9.78 -12.57
N GLY A 60 46.53 -8.56 -12.78
CA GLY A 60 45.68 -7.35 -12.82
C GLY A 60 45.11 -6.98 -11.46
N ASN A 61 44.56 -5.81 -11.36
CA ASN A 61 43.95 -5.29 -10.16
C ASN A 61 42.48 -5.73 -10.03
N THR A 62 41.88 -5.54 -8.88
CA THR A 62 40.44 -5.75 -8.69
C THR A 62 39.77 -4.41 -8.44
N ILE A 63 38.73 -4.11 -9.20
CA ILE A 63 37.89 -2.95 -8.94
C ILE A 63 36.51 -3.42 -8.47
N ASN A 64 36.01 -2.76 -7.45
CA ASN A 64 34.68 -3.03 -6.92
C ASN A 64 33.86 -1.74 -6.90
N ASN A 65 32.59 -1.84 -7.24
CA ASN A 65 31.67 -0.78 -6.95
C ASN A 65 30.43 -1.35 -6.25
N GLN A 66 29.84 -0.54 -5.38
CA GLN A 66 28.55 -0.83 -4.78
C GLN A 66 27.74 0.44 -4.70
N ARG A 67 26.49 0.38 -5.13
CA ARG A 67 25.54 1.47 -4.95
C ARG A 67 24.31 1.00 -4.20
N SER A 68 23.69 1.91 -3.45
CA SER A 68 22.37 1.71 -2.87
C SER A 68 21.55 2.98 -3.05
N ALA A 69 20.44 2.88 -3.76
CA ALA A 69 19.47 3.95 -3.92
C ALA A 69 18.21 3.60 -3.12
N THR A 70 17.81 4.46 -2.19
CA THR A 70 16.59 4.29 -1.39
C THR A 70 15.69 5.50 -1.59
N ILE A 71 14.42 5.25 -1.89
CA ILE A 71 13.39 6.28 -2.02
C ILE A 71 12.28 5.96 -1.04
N ASN A 72 11.95 6.90 -0.17
CA ASN A 72 10.86 6.78 0.79
C ASN A 72 9.82 7.84 0.55
N GLY A 73 8.58 7.41 0.33
CA GLY A 73 7.40 8.26 0.23
C GLY A 73 6.46 8.02 1.42
N ARG A 74 6.02 9.09 2.06
CA ARG A 74 5.00 9.04 3.10
C ARG A 74 3.87 9.99 2.76
N PHE A 75 2.65 9.50 2.81
CA PHE A 75 1.43 10.20 2.43
C PHE A 75 0.48 10.22 3.63
N ASN A 76 0.39 11.36 4.30
CA ASN A 76 -0.52 11.57 5.41
C ASN A 76 -1.85 12.12 4.88
N LEU A 77 -2.77 11.23 4.53
CA LEU A 77 -4.06 11.60 3.98
C LEU A 77 -4.95 12.31 5.02
N GLU A 78 -4.70 12.13 6.30
CA GLU A 78 -5.40 12.89 7.34
C GLU A 78 -5.12 14.39 7.23
N THR A 79 -3.89 14.76 6.93
CA THR A 79 -3.51 16.16 6.65
C THR A 79 -4.19 16.66 5.38
N LEU A 80 -4.24 15.85 4.32
CA LEU A 80 -4.95 16.17 3.07
C LEU A 80 -6.44 16.45 3.33
N TYR A 81 -7.10 15.58 4.11
CA TYR A 81 -8.52 15.76 4.45
C TYR A 81 -8.78 17.05 5.22
N ASN A 82 -7.82 17.52 6.01
CA ASN A 82 -7.96 18.75 6.79
C ASN A 82 -7.92 20.04 5.95
N PHE A 83 -7.59 19.99 4.65
CA PHE A 83 -7.70 21.15 3.76
C PHE A 83 -9.15 21.58 3.51
N SER A 84 -10.10 20.64 3.52
CA SER A 84 -11.52 20.96 3.44
C SER A 84 -12.11 21.17 4.83
N SER A 85 -12.78 22.31 5.05
CA SER A 85 -13.43 22.62 6.32
C SER A 85 -14.48 21.57 6.73
N PHE A 86 -15.18 20.98 5.76
CA PHE A 86 -16.15 19.92 6.00
C PHE A 86 -15.46 18.61 6.39
N LEU A 87 -14.42 18.19 5.65
CA LEU A 87 -13.67 16.96 5.96
C LEU A 87 -12.94 17.06 7.31
N LYS A 88 -12.38 18.23 7.62
CA LYS A 88 -11.78 18.53 8.92
C LYS A 88 -12.80 18.40 10.07
N GLU A 89 -14.03 18.89 9.89
CA GLU A 89 -15.11 18.76 10.88
C GLU A 89 -15.48 17.29 11.08
N VAL A 90 -15.61 16.51 9.99
CA VAL A 90 -15.87 15.07 10.04
C VAL A 90 -14.73 14.36 10.77
N ASN A 91 -13.49 14.63 10.39
CA ASN A 91 -12.31 14.02 11.01
C ASN A 91 -12.24 14.29 12.51
N LYS A 92 -12.46 15.54 12.94
CA LYS A 92 -12.51 15.94 14.36
C LYS A 92 -13.62 15.22 15.11
N LYS A 93 -14.84 15.14 14.56
CA LYS A 93 -15.98 14.47 15.18
C LYS A 93 -15.72 13.01 15.49
N PHE A 94 -15.02 12.32 14.59
CA PHE A 94 -14.70 10.90 14.72
C PHE A 94 -13.30 10.65 15.31
N SER A 95 -12.59 11.66 15.77
CA SER A 95 -11.28 11.50 16.42
C SER A 95 -11.40 10.78 17.76
N ALA A 96 -10.37 10.04 18.14
CA ALA A 96 -10.32 9.30 19.39
C ALA A 96 -10.47 10.22 20.63
N SER A 97 -9.90 11.44 20.56
CA SER A 97 -9.98 12.41 21.65
C SER A 97 -11.40 12.92 21.92
N GLU A 98 -12.15 13.26 20.87
CA GLU A 98 -13.53 13.72 21.02
C GLU A 98 -14.46 12.60 21.47
N ARG A 99 -14.22 11.38 21.04
CA ARG A 99 -14.96 10.20 21.51
C ARG A 99 -14.67 9.89 22.96
N LYS A 100 -13.42 10.01 23.42
CA LYS A 100 -13.07 9.85 24.82
C LYS A 100 -13.79 10.89 25.67
N LYS A 101 -13.80 12.17 25.26
CA LYS A 101 -14.56 13.23 25.95
C LYS A 101 -16.07 12.96 26.00
N ALA A 102 -16.66 12.49 24.89
CA ALA A 102 -18.07 12.13 24.83
C ALA A 102 -18.39 10.96 25.76
N LYS A 103 -17.50 9.96 25.83
CA LYS A 103 -17.62 8.80 26.72
C LYS A 103 -17.54 9.23 28.20
N ASP A 104 -16.54 10.04 28.54
CA ASP A 104 -16.35 10.53 29.92
C ASP A 104 -17.54 11.38 30.38
N LYS A 105 -18.09 12.21 29.48
CA LYS A 105 -19.30 12.98 29.75
C LYS A 105 -20.52 12.07 30.01
N SER A 106 -20.72 11.07 29.14
CA SER A 106 -21.80 10.09 29.27
C SER A 106 -21.69 9.27 30.58
N ASN A 107 -20.47 8.88 30.97
CA ASN A 107 -20.23 8.15 32.21
C ASN A 107 -20.56 9.03 33.44
N ARG A 108 -20.10 10.29 33.45
CA ARG A 108 -20.42 11.25 34.52
C ARG A 108 -21.92 11.52 34.65
N GLU A 109 -22.65 11.62 33.53
CA GLU A 109 -24.10 11.79 33.54
C GLU A 109 -24.81 10.54 34.10
N ARG A 110 -24.32 9.34 33.81
CA ARG A 110 -24.84 8.07 34.33
C ARG A 110 -24.56 7.89 35.83
N GLU A 111 -23.35 8.24 36.27
CA GLU A 111 -23.02 8.23 37.71
C GLU A 111 -23.91 9.17 38.50
N LYS A 112 -24.14 10.37 37.97
CA LYS A 112 -25.09 11.32 38.59
C LYS A 112 -26.53 10.77 38.64
N ALA A 113 -26.96 10.12 37.52
CA ALA A 113 -28.31 9.51 37.49
C ALA A 113 -28.44 8.29 38.42
N LYS A 114 -27.37 7.51 38.62
CA LYS A 114 -27.35 6.41 39.60
C LYS A 114 -27.40 6.95 41.04
N ALA A 115 -26.53 7.93 41.33
CA ALA A 115 -26.52 8.57 42.66
C ALA A 115 -27.84 9.27 43.00
N GLN A 116 -28.54 9.84 42.00
CA GLN A 116 -29.86 10.41 42.18
C GLN A 116 -30.91 9.34 42.49
N LYS A 117 -30.89 8.21 41.77
CA LYS A 117 -31.79 7.06 42.05
C LYS A 117 -31.52 6.37 43.39
N GLU A 118 -30.27 6.33 43.85
CA GLU A 118 -29.93 5.83 45.18
C GLU A 118 -30.48 6.77 46.29
N LYS A 119 -30.30 8.08 46.13
CA LYS A 119 -30.88 9.07 47.04
C LYS A 119 -32.41 9.03 47.07
N GLU A 120 -33.07 8.82 45.93
CA GLU A 120 -34.52 8.63 45.84
C GLU A 120 -34.99 7.33 46.53
N LYS A 121 -34.19 6.25 46.44
CA LYS A 121 -34.46 4.99 47.14
C LYS A 121 -34.23 5.11 48.65
N GLU A 122 -33.20 5.80 49.10
CA GLU A 122 -32.95 6.08 50.52
C GLU A 122 -34.01 7.00 51.11
N ALA A 123 -34.46 8.02 50.38
CA ALA A 123 -35.57 8.88 50.78
C ALA A 123 -36.91 8.12 50.85
N ALA A 124 -37.14 7.16 49.96
CA ALA A 124 -38.34 6.30 49.99
C ALA A 124 -38.30 5.22 51.10
N ALA A 125 -37.09 4.83 51.54
CA ALA A 125 -36.91 3.88 52.66
C ALA A 125 -37.06 4.53 54.01
N ASN A 126 -36.69 5.80 54.18
CA ASN A 126 -36.84 6.55 55.44
C ASN A 126 -38.25 7.18 55.67
N GLY A 127 -39.18 7.01 54.71
CA GLY A 127 -40.53 7.54 54.75
C GLY A 127 -41.60 6.58 55.28
N LYS A 128 -41.25 5.45 55.91
CA LYS A 128 -42.17 4.49 56.47
C LYS A 128 -42.01 4.39 57.98
N ASP A 129 -42.34 5.47 58.69
CA ASP A 129 -42.82 5.40 60.06
C ASP A 129 -43.57 6.67 60.36
N GLY A 130 -44.87 6.53 60.68
CA GLY A 130 -45.67 7.66 61.27
C GLY A 130 -47.08 7.83 60.69
N GLN A 131 -48.03 6.95 61.22
CA GLN A 131 -49.42 7.22 61.57
C GLN A 131 -50.43 7.86 60.61
N ASN A 132 -51.39 7.00 60.27
CA ASN A 132 -52.84 7.08 60.37
C ASN A 132 -53.50 8.43 60.73
N LYS A 133 -54.43 8.95 59.92
CA LYS A 133 -55.86 9.13 60.11
C LYS A 133 -56.56 9.95 59.02
N ASP A 134 -57.64 9.32 58.57
CA ASP A 134 -58.96 9.82 58.17
C ASP A 134 -59.17 11.07 57.31
N GLY A 135 -59.89 10.84 56.20
CA GLY A 135 -60.88 11.79 55.75
C GLY A 135 -61.10 11.93 54.26
N LYS A 136 -62.02 11.09 53.71
CA LYS A 136 -63.05 11.39 52.70
C LYS A 136 -62.80 12.47 51.66
N ASP A 137 -62.88 12.23 50.39
CA ASP A 137 -63.99 11.96 49.47
C ASP A 137 -63.76 12.57 48.08
N LYS A 138 -64.17 11.79 47.12
CA LYS A 138 -64.68 12.10 45.78
C LYS A 138 -63.73 12.54 44.63
N THR A 139 -63.66 11.63 43.80
CA THR A 139 -64.20 11.42 42.43
C THR A 139 -63.45 12.00 41.27
N ASP A 140 -63.21 11.07 40.40
CA ASP A 140 -63.25 10.86 38.93
C ASP A 140 -61.96 11.12 38.20
N GLY A 141 -61.44 10.19 37.61
CA GLY A 141 -61.81 9.17 36.71
C GLY A 141 -60.81 9.11 35.51
N LYS A 142 -60.44 7.89 35.23
CA LYS A 142 -59.98 7.39 33.93
C LYS A 142 -58.48 7.24 33.63
N THR A 143 -58.19 6.03 33.82
CA THR A 143 -57.59 5.03 32.87
C THR A 143 -56.14 5.15 32.53
N ALA A 144 -55.49 4.13 33.02
CA ALA A 144 -54.18 3.62 32.63
C ALA A 144 -54.11 3.28 31.14
N ASP A 145 -52.95 3.48 30.57
CA ASP A 145 -52.41 2.48 29.69
C ASP A 145 -50.87 2.45 29.76
N ASN A 146 -50.43 1.27 30.07
CA ASN A 146 -49.06 0.83 30.07
C ASN A 146 -48.56 0.75 28.62
N ALA A 147 -47.46 1.42 28.28
CA ALA A 147 -46.62 0.96 27.20
C ALA A 147 -45.15 1.29 27.51
N LYS A 148 -44.39 0.25 27.73
CA LYS A 148 -42.95 0.23 27.66
C LYS A 148 -42.51 0.80 26.31
N GLY A 149 -41.83 1.93 26.30
CA GLY A 149 -41.24 2.56 25.13
C GLY A 149 -39.80 2.94 25.41
N THR A 150 -38.92 2.24 24.78
CA THR A 150 -37.51 2.56 24.54
C THR A 150 -37.27 4.07 24.44
N ALA A 151 -36.36 4.59 25.26
CA ALA A 151 -35.94 5.99 25.25
C ALA A 151 -35.16 6.30 23.96
N ASN A 152 -35.87 6.62 22.90
CA ASN A 152 -35.35 7.38 21.77
C ASN A 152 -35.15 8.81 22.23
N ALA A 153 -33.91 9.30 22.20
CA ALA A 153 -33.59 10.70 22.36
C ALA A 153 -34.42 11.50 21.35
N LYS A 154 -35.49 12.12 21.81
CA LYS A 154 -36.27 13.11 21.04
C LYS A 154 -35.28 14.21 20.62
N VAL A 155 -34.82 14.17 19.38
CA VAL A 155 -34.35 15.36 18.71
C VAL A 155 -35.49 16.34 18.69
N LYS A 156 -35.45 17.36 19.55
CA LYS A 156 -36.38 18.47 19.50
C LYS A 156 -36.21 19.15 18.14
N ASN A 157 -37.09 18.82 17.21
CA ASN A 157 -37.23 19.61 15.99
C ASN A 157 -37.60 21.03 16.42
N PRO A 158 -36.75 22.05 16.16
CA PRO A 158 -37.15 23.41 16.42
C PRO A 158 -38.34 23.69 15.49
N LYS A 159 -39.52 24.02 16.07
CA LYS A 159 -40.67 24.50 15.30
C LYS A 159 -40.24 25.77 14.63
N PHE A 160 -39.91 25.69 13.33
CA PHE A 160 -39.64 26.88 12.51
C PHE A 160 -40.90 27.64 12.35
N LYS A 161 -41.10 28.71 13.15
CA LYS A 161 -42.14 29.68 12.92
C LYS A 161 -41.75 30.54 11.74
N GLY A 162 -42.28 30.23 10.55
CA GLY A 162 -42.21 31.10 9.40
C GLY A 162 -42.87 32.42 9.72
N PHE A 163 -42.40 33.49 9.13
CA PHE A 163 -43.12 34.78 9.10
C PHE A 163 -44.11 34.75 7.93
N ALA A 164 -45.35 35.05 8.21
CA ALA A 164 -46.39 35.27 7.23
C ALA A 164 -46.98 36.67 7.43
N GLY A 165 -46.94 37.52 6.46
CA GLY A 165 -47.46 38.87 6.52
C GLY A 165 -48.06 39.30 5.22
N GLU A 166 -49.08 40.16 5.26
CA GLU A 166 -49.67 40.81 4.10
C GLU A 166 -48.95 42.12 3.85
N ILE A 167 -48.58 42.37 2.61
CA ILE A 167 -47.95 43.60 2.17
C ILE A 167 -48.68 44.12 0.95
N THR A 168 -48.76 45.43 0.83
CA THR A 168 -49.25 46.08 -0.38
C THR A 168 -48.07 46.74 -1.05
N LEU A 169 -47.75 46.28 -2.25
CA LEU A 169 -46.77 46.94 -3.11
C LEU A 169 -47.41 48.22 -3.70
N LYS A 170 -46.61 49.27 -3.82
CA LYS A 170 -47.00 50.52 -4.45
C LYS A 170 -46.07 50.81 -5.61
N PRO A 171 -46.53 51.45 -6.68
CA PRO A 171 -45.66 51.89 -7.76
C PRO A 171 -44.54 52.79 -7.22
N ASP A 172 -43.35 52.65 -7.79
CA ASP A 172 -42.13 53.42 -7.50
C ASP A 172 -41.59 53.40 -6.07
N THR A 173 -42.09 52.51 -5.22
CA THR A 173 -41.63 52.38 -3.84
C THR A 173 -41.20 50.96 -3.51
N THR A 174 -40.02 50.80 -2.86
CA THR A 174 -39.57 49.52 -2.31
C THR A 174 -40.11 49.31 -0.91
N VAL A 175 -40.55 48.10 -0.59
CA VAL A 175 -41.13 47.78 0.73
C VAL A 175 -40.10 47.04 1.56
N GLU A 176 -39.82 47.53 2.77
CA GLU A 176 -38.99 46.80 3.75
C GLU A 176 -39.87 45.89 4.63
N LEU A 177 -39.48 44.65 4.73
CA LEU A 177 -40.18 43.64 5.50
C LEU A 177 -39.26 43.10 6.61
N ALA A 178 -39.68 43.28 7.87
CA ALA A 178 -39.05 42.70 9.02
C ALA A 178 -39.61 41.30 9.28
N HIS A 179 -38.83 40.26 9.00
CA HIS A 179 -39.26 38.88 9.15
C HIS A 179 -38.78 38.22 10.47
N ASN A 180 -37.83 38.81 11.15
CA ASN A 180 -37.30 38.39 12.48
C ASN A 180 -36.87 36.93 12.56
N GLN A 181 -36.42 36.31 11.46
CA GLN A 181 -36.01 34.90 11.40
C GLN A 181 -34.58 34.65 11.89
N LYS A 182 -33.84 35.71 12.23
CA LYS A 182 -32.43 35.65 12.72
C LYS A 182 -31.50 34.89 11.74
N SER A 183 -31.82 34.83 10.45
CA SER A 183 -31.10 34.07 9.42
C SER A 183 -30.95 34.86 8.11
N ARG A 184 -29.73 34.84 7.54
CA ARG A 184 -29.48 35.32 6.19
C ARG A 184 -29.87 34.29 5.11
N ARG A 185 -30.10 33.03 5.49
CA ARG A 185 -30.52 31.95 4.58
C ARG A 185 -32.04 31.79 4.68
N ILE A 186 -32.79 32.56 3.89
CA ILE A 186 -34.22 32.54 3.88
C ILE A 186 -34.79 32.11 2.52
N ARG A 187 -35.99 31.55 2.56
CA ARG A 187 -36.84 31.32 1.40
C ARG A 187 -38.02 32.27 1.50
N VAL A 188 -38.20 33.11 0.51
CA VAL A 188 -39.32 34.06 0.42
C VAL A 188 -40.27 33.55 -0.66
N THR A 189 -41.53 33.43 -0.33
CA THR A 189 -42.61 33.10 -1.28
C THR A 189 -43.73 34.09 -1.13
N ALA A 190 -44.30 34.51 -2.23
CA ALA A 190 -45.45 35.43 -2.23
C ALA A 190 -46.62 34.84 -3.02
N VAL A 191 -47.83 35.13 -2.55
CA VAL A 191 -49.10 34.72 -3.17
C VAL A 191 -50.00 35.94 -3.25
N THR A 192 -50.70 36.10 -4.34
CA THR A 192 -51.72 37.14 -4.52
C THR A 192 -52.99 36.81 -3.70
N ALA A 193 -53.89 37.76 -3.51
CA ALA A 193 -55.18 37.53 -2.86
C ALA A 193 -55.99 36.38 -3.52
N ALA A 194 -55.80 36.16 -4.83
CA ALA A 194 -56.43 35.06 -5.56
C ALA A 194 -55.68 33.69 -5.42
N GLY A 195 -54.70 33.58 -4.50
CA GLY A 195 -53.94 32.32 -4.26
C GLY A 195 -52.89 31.96 -5.32
N ARG A 196 -52.66 32.81 -6.34
CA ARG A 196 -51.64 32.57 -7.38
C ARG A 196 -50.26 32.96 -6.90
N ARG A 197 -49.26 32.15 -7.21
CA ARG A 197 -47.85 32.45 -6.88
C ARG A 197 -47.40 33.70 -7.63
N TYR A 198 -46.74 34.62 -6.90
CA TYR A 198 -46.20 35.85 -7.43
C TYR A 198 -44.64 35.81 -7.38
N PRO A 199 -43.95 36.11 -8.48
CA PRO A 199 -42.50 36.15 -8.51
C PRO A 199 -41.98 37.36 -7.74
N ILE A 200 -41.40 37.16 -6.57
CA ILE A 200 -40.90 38.23 -5.71
C ILE A 200 -39.39 38.42 -5.88
N LYS A 201 -38.98 39.63 -6.20
CA LYS A 201 -37.56 40.05 -6.21
C LYS A 201 -37.26 40.76 -4.89
N PHE A 202 -36.20 40.34 -4.19
CA PHE A 202 -35.87 40.93 -2.91
C PHE A 202 -34.36 41.02 -2.70
N LYS A 203 -33.93 42.04 -1.94
CA LYS A 203 -32.55 42.20 -1.43
C LYS A 203 -32.54 41.99 0.07
N LYS A 204 -31.57 41.22 0.59
CA LYS A 204 -31.39 41.00 2.02
C LYS A 204 -30.67 42.20 2.61
N LEU A 205 -31.23 42.86 3.58
CA LEU A 205 -30.60 43.94 4.32
C LEU A 205 -29.78 43.42 5.48
N ASP A 206 -30.41 42.63 6.35
CA ASP A 206 -29.74 41.98 7.47
C ASP A 206 -30.29 40.57 7.78
N LYS A 207 -30.05 40.03 8.97
CA LYS A 207 -30.55 38.71 9.40
C LYS A 207 -32.07 38.70 9.68
N ASN A 208 -32.70 39.85 9.80
CA ASN A 208 -34.09 40.01 10.19
C ASN A 208 -34.92 40.80 9.18
N LYS A 209 -34.33 41.51 8.22
CA LYS A 209 -35.00 42.41 7.26
C LYS A 209 -34.62 42.09 5.82
N ILE A 210 -35.61 42.19 4.95
CA ILE A 210 -35.48 42.15 3.50
C ILE A 210 -36.15 43.37 2.89
N ARG A 211 -35.62 43.82 1.73
CA ARG A 211 -36.25 44.85 0.91
C ARG A 211 -36.78 44.19 -0.35
N ILE A 212 -38.08 44.37 -0.58
CA ILE A 212 -38.75 43.87 -1.77
C ILE A 212 -38.59 44.92 -2.86
N LEU A 213 -38.17 44.46 -4.04
CA LEU A 213 -37.78 45.32 -5.17
C LEU A 213 -38.87 45.41 -6.25
N ASN A 214 -39.97 44.65 -6.08
CA ASN A 214 -41.10 44.74 -7.02
C ASN A 214 -41.87 46.05 -6.78
N MET A 215 -42.22 46.73 -7.86
CA MET A 215 -42.88 48.05 -7.86
C MET A 215 -44.29 48.02 -8.49
N ASP A 216 -44.98 46.86 -8.32
CA ASP A 216 -46.34 46.68 -8.88
C ASP A 216 -47.38 47.04 -7.83
N SER A 217 -48.58 47.50 -8.27
CA SER A 217 -49.69 47.80 -7.35
C SER A 217 -50.47 46.53 -7.04
N VAL A 218 -49.97 45.67 -6.14
CA VAL A 218 -50.58 44.37 -5.82
C VAL A 218 -50.50 44.08 -4.31
N LYS A 219 -51.58 43.55 -3.77
CA LYS A 219 -51.61 42.99 -2.40
C LYS A 219 -51.07 41.56 -2.44
N LEU A 220 -50.02 41.30 -1.65
CA LEU A 220 -49.36 40.01 -1.57
C LEU A 220 -49.32 39.51 -0.12
N ARG A 221 -49.54 38.22 0.01
CA ARG A 221 -49.20 37.49 1.24
C ARG A 221 -47.83 36.93 1.10
N VAL A 222 -46.86 37.42 1.89
CA VAL A 222 -45.47 37.03 1.81
C VAL A 222 -45.14 36.09 2.99
N ASN A 223 -44.58 34.96 2.65
CA ASN A 223 -44.14 33.99 3.64
C ASN A 223 -42.59 33.90 3.58
N VAL A 224 -41.95 34.18 4.72
CA VAL A 224 -40.48 34.10 4.88
C VAL A 224 -40.15 33.00 5.86
N ILE A 225 -39.43 31.99 5.37
CA ILE A 225 -39.02 30.82 6.16
C ILE A 225 -37.50 30.77 6.16
N ALA A 226 -36.89 30.66 7.37
CA ALA A 226 -35.48 30.40 7.50
C ALA A 226 -35.17 29.00 6.95
N LYS A 227 -34.19 28.89 6.04
CA LYS A 227 -33.73 27.57 5.59
C LYS A 227 -32.94 26.93 6.71
N THR A 228 -33.31 25.72 7.13
CA THR A 228 -32.57 24.90 8.08
C THR A 228 -31.12 24.73 7.57
N PRO A 229 -30.10 25.05 8.36
CA PRO A 229 -28.73 24.76 8.00
C PRO A 229 -28.56 23.28 7.63
N ALA A 230 -27.70 22.98 6.67
CA ALA A 230 -27.47 21.59 6.27
C ALA A 230 -27.09 20.69 7.46
N LYS A 231 -26.38 21.26 8.44
CA LYS A 231 -25.94 20.57 9.67
C LYS A 231 -27.07 20.08 10.59
N GLU A 232 -28.24 20.69 10.49
CA GLU A 232 -29.42 20.34 11.30
C GLU A 232 -30.38 19.38 10.59
N LYS A 233 -30.09 19.04 9.34
CA LYS A 233 -30.92 18.11 8.56
C LYS A 233 -30.69 16.66 8.99
N PRO A 234 -31.73 15.81 9.02
CA PRO A 234 -31.63 14.43 9.48
C PRO A 234 -30.66 13.55 8.68
N TRP A 235 -30.43 13.86 7.42
CA TRP A 235 -29.48 13.13 6.56
C TRP A 235 -28.01 13.51 6.81
N TYR A 236 -27.73 14.65 7.46
CA TYR A 236 -26.36 15.15 7.64
C TYR A 236 -25.43 14.21 8.45
N PRO A 237 -25.88 13.57 9.55
CA PRO A 237 -25.08 12.57 10.24
C PRO A 237 -24.70 11.37 9.37
N TYR A 238 -25.62 10.91 8.52
CA TYR A 238 -25.35 9.81 7.57
C TYR A 238 -24.33 10.21 6.51
N LEU A 239 -24.42 11.43 5.99
CA LEU A 239 -23.40 11.98 5.08
C LEU A 239 -22.03 12.03 5.76
N GLN A 240 -21.96 12.46 7.02
CA GLN A 240 -20.70 12.48 7.76
C GLN A 240 -20.15 11.06 7.97
N GLY A 241 -21.00 10.07 8.23
CA GLY A 241 -20.60 8.66 8.34
C GLY A 241 -20.07 8.11 7.03
N ALA A 242 -20.77 8.33 5.92
CA ALA A 242 -20.32 7.92 4.58
C ALA A 242 -19.00 8.60 4.19
N THR A 243 -18.87 9.91 4.47
CA THR A 243 -17.62 10.64 4.24
C THR A 243 -16.47 10.06 5.07
N ARG A 244 -16.72 9.70 6.33
CA ARG A 244 -15.71 9.07 7.18
C ARG A 244 -15.24 7.74 6.61
N PHE A 245 -16.13 6.95 6.04
CA PHE A 245 -15.79 5.70 5.36
C PHE A 245 -14.93 5.95 4.11
N LEU A 246 -15.27 6.94 3.27
CA LEU A 246 -14.44 7.33 2.14
C LEU A 246 -13.05 7.83 2.56
N MET A 247 -12.95 8.44 3.74
CA MET A 247 -11.70 8.90 4.35
C MET A 247 -11.02 7.80 5.19
N MET A 248 -11.30 6.53 4.92
CA MET A 248 -10.77 5.41 5.71
C MET A 248 -9.25 5.29 5.63
N VAL A 249 -8.63 5.62 4.49
CA VAL A 249 -7.18 5.59 4.32
C VAL A 249 -6.56 6.76 5.08
N ARG A 250 -5.67 6.45 6.05
CA ARG A 250 -5.03 7.45 6.91
C ARG A 250 -3.63 7.79 6.49
N ASN A 251 -2.82 6.76 6.38
CA ASN A 251 -1.42 6.89 6.02
C ASN A 251 -1.09 5.84 4.96
N VAL A 252 -0.26 6.23 4.01
CA VAL A 252 0.36 5.31 3.06
C VAL A 252 1.85 5.59 3.08
N SER A 253 2.68 4.57 3.09
CA SER A 253 4.12 4.70 2.92
C SER A 253 4.62 3.70 1.89
N VAL A 254 5.56 4.16 1.09
CA VAL A 254 6.25 3.41 0.05
C VAL A 254 7.74 3.52 0.34
N SER A 255 8.44 2.41 0.40
CA SER A 255 9.89 2.36 0.48
C SER A 255 10.41 1.48 -0.64
N TYR A 256 11.23 2.02 -1.50
CA TYR A 256 11.91 1.30 -2.56
C TYR A 256 13.40 1.41 -2.38
N ARG A 257 14.08 0.26 -2.36
CA ARG A 257 15.54 0.17 -2.31
C ARG A 257 16.04 -0.64 -3.50
N ASN A 258 17.01 -0.11 -4.19
CA ASN A 258 17.76 -0.81 -5.23
C ASN A 258 19.24 -0.77 -4.87
N THR A 259 19.84 -1.94 -4.74
CA THR A 259 21.28 -2.09 -4.47
C THR A 259 21.90 -2.87 -5.63
N PHE A 260 23.04 -2.42 -6.07
CA PHE A 260 23.84 -3.10 -7.08
C PHE A 260 25.30 -3.08 -6.66
N ALA A 261 25.97 -4.19 -6.72
CA ALA A 261 27.40 -4.30 -6.47
C ALA A 261 28.06 -5.09 -7.62
N MET A 262 29.26 -4.71 -7.97
CA MET A 262 30.08 -5.38 -8.98
C MET A 262 31.49 -5.53 -8.46
N SER A 263 32.07 -6.71 -8.65
CA SER A 263 33.50 -6.97 -8.49
C SER A 263 34.08 -7.41 -9.82
N LEU A 264 35.10 -6.72 -10.28
CA LEU A 264 35.74 -6.94 -11.59
C LEU A 264 37.24 -7.15 -11.39
N PRO A 265 37.69 -8.41 -11.30
CA PRO A 265 39.10 -8.75 -11.27
C PRO A 265 39.75 -8.59 -12.65
N GLY A 266 41.07 -8.57 -12.67
CA GLY A 266 41.86 -8.48 -13.94
C GLY A 266 41.89 -7.07 -14.53
N PHE A 267 41.57 -6.02 -13.78
CA PHE A 267 41.61 -4.64 -14.25
C PHE A 267 43.05 -4.14 -14.36
N LEU A 268 43.47 -3.74 -15.55
CA LEU A 268 44.88 -3.37 -15.82
C LEU A 268 45.29 -1.98 -15.33
N PRO A 269 44.45 -0.93 -15.41
CA PRO A 269 44.86 0.40 -14.99
C PRO A 269 45.10 0.52 -13.48
N ASN A 270 46.17 1.24 -13.12
CA ASN A 270 46.42 1.60 -11.71
C ASN A 270 45.74 2.93 -11.37
N VAL A 271 45.56 3.18 -10.10
CA VAL A 271 45.09 4.48 -9.58
C VAL A 271 46.11 5.57 -9.91
N GLY A 272 45.65 6.70 -10.44
CA GLY A 272 46.52 7.80 -10.89
C GLY A 272 46.23 9.15 -10.26
N ASP A 273 45.07 9.35 -9.67
CA ASP A 273 44.68 10.62 -9.05
C ASP A 273 43.90 10.44 -7.73
N MET A 274 43.51 11.55 -7.10
CA MET A 274 42.78 11.57 -5.84
C MET A 274 41.33 11.05 -5.95
N LEU A 275 40.80 10.92 -7.17
CA LEU A 275 39.47 10.35 -7.43
C LEU A 275 39.54 8.88 -7.87
N GLY A 276 40.70 8.25 -7.70
CA GLY A 276 40.92 6.86 -8.07
C GLY A 276 40.94 6.62 -9.59
N GLN A 277 41.16 7.69 -10.38
CA GLN A 277 41.13 7.63 -11.83
C GLN A 277 42.54 7.69 -12.42
N ARG A 278 42.74 7.06 -13.54
CA ARG A 278 43.92 7.20 -14.37
C ARG A 278 43.57 7.93 -15.68
N THR A 279 44.35 8.95 -16.05
CA THR A 279 44.19 9.66 -17.29
C THR A 279 45.24 9.16 -18.30
N GLY A 280 44.77 8.69 -19.46
CA GLY A 280 45.62 8.14 -20.52
C GLY A 280 44.78 7.22 -21.39
N GLY A 281 44.21 7.77 -22.49
CA GLY A 281 43.20 7.04 -23.26
C GLY A 281 41.79 7.08 -22.69
N GLY A 282 41.46 8.11 -21.92
CA GLY A 282 40.19 8.31 -21.18
C GLY A 282 40.34 8.16 -19.67
N MET A 283 39.30 8.49 -18.91
CA MET A 283 39.24 8.22 -17.48
C MET A 283 38.99 6.73 -17.23
N GLN A 284 39.82 6.12 -16.40
CA GLN A 284 39.83 4.69 -16.08
C GLN A 284 39.78 4.52 -14.54
N PRO A 285 38.78 3.84 -13.98
CA PRO A 285 37.64 3.13 -14.58
C PRO A 285 36.53 4.03 -15.11
N GLY A 286 36.52 5.32 -14.82
CA GLY A 286 35.50 6.30 -15.15
C GLY A 286 34.69 6.73 -13.93
N LEU A 287 34.22 7.98 -13.93
CA LEU A 287 33.41 8.51 -12.83
C LEU A 287 32.05 7.80 -12.74
N ASP A 288 31.52 7.33 -13.86
CA ASP A 288 30.31 6.52 -13.90
C ASP A 288 30.45 5.24 -13.07
N PHE A 289 31.60 4.58 -13.12
CA PHE A 289 31.92 3.42 -12.26
C PHE A 289 32.13 3.86 -10.82
N ALA A 290 32.93 4.88 -10.57
CA ALA A 290 33.28 5.35 -9.23
C ALA A 290 32.04 5.82 -8.44
N PHE A 291 31.04 6.40 -9.12
CA PHE A 291 29.77 6.78 -8.50
C PHE A 291 28.67 5.71 -8.60
N GLY A 292 28.99 4.49 -9.03
CA GLY A 292 28.04 3.40 -9.11
C GLY A 292 26.90 3.57 -10.12
N LEU A 293 27.10 4.41 -11.14
CA LEU A 293 26.08 4.67 -12.17
C LEU A 293 26.08 3.63 -13.31
N THR A 294 26.98 2.66 -13.22
CA THR A 294 27.13 1.58 -14.21
C THR A 294 26.34 0.33 -13.82
N GLY A 295 26.08 -0.52 -14.80
CA GLY A 295 25.50 -1.86 -14.65
C GLY A 295 26.41 -2.93 -15.25
N GLU A 296 25.88 -4.13 -15.50
CA GLU A 296 26.62 -5.28 -16.05
C GLU A 296 27.33 -4.97 -17.38
N SER A 297 26.75 -4.14 -18.24
CA SER A 297 27.35 -3.70 -19.52
C SER A 297 28.68 -2.98 -19.37
N TYR A 298 29.08 -2.62 -18.15
CA TYR A 298 30.41 -2.08 -17.90
C TYR A 298 31.52 -3.11 -18.13
N ILE A 299 31.27 -4.39 -17.90
CA ILE A 299 32.22 -5.47 -18.12
C ILE A 299 32.61 -5.53 -19.63
N ASP A 300 31.59 -5.51 -20.50
CA ASP A 300 31.79 -5.49 -21.95
C ASP A 300 32.55 -4.24 -22.39
N LYS A 301 32.13 -3.07 -21.88
CA LYS A 301 32.79 -1.79 -22.15
C LYS A 301 34.26 -1.79 -21.71
N ALA A 302 34.59 -2.37 -20.56
CA ALA A 302 35.96 -2.45 -20.06
C ALA A 302 36.80 -3.43 -20.91
N ASN A 303 36.20 -4.54 -21.31
CA ASN A 303 36.84 -5.54 -22.19
C ASN A 303 37.12 -4.98 -23.57
N GLU A 304 36.15 -4.35 -24.23
CA GLU A 304 36.32 -3.70 -25.55
C GLU A 304 37.40 -2.61 -25.54
N ARG A 305 37.58 -1.92 -24.43
CA ARG A 305 38.63 -0.90 -24.27
C ARG A 305 40.01 -1.45 -23.92
N GLY A 306 40.13 -2.76 -23.76
CA GLY A 306 41.39 -3.40 -23.39
C GLY A 306 41.83 -3.07 -21.95
N TRP A 307 40.89 -2.78 -21.05
CA TRP A 307 41.17 -2.51 -19.64
C TRP A 307 41.22 -3.76 -18.79
N LEU A 308 40.82 -4.90 -19.34
CA LEU A 308 40.81 -6.18 -18.68
C LEU A 308 41.92 -7.09 -19.18
N LEU A 309 42.45 -7.87 -18.28
CA LEU A 309 43.44 -8.90 -18.59
C LEU A 309 42.71 -10.11 -19.18
N ASN A 310 43.03 -10.43 -20.45
CA ASN A 310 42.51 -11.59 -21.17
C ASN A 310 43.63 -12.63 -21.28
N ASN A 311 43.81 -13.47 -20.26
CA ASN A 311 44.70 -14.61 -20.32
C ASN A 311 44.12 -15.80 -19.53
N ASP A 312 44.62 -16.99 -19.79
CA ASP A 312 44.15 -18.25 -19.17
C ASP A 312 44.54 -18.41 -17.72
N SER A 313 45.36 -17.50 -17.17
CA SER A 313 45.89 -17.59 -15.81
C SER A 313 44.93 -17.05 -14.75
N ILE A 314 43.90 -16.28 -15.17
CA ILE A 314 42.90 -15.73 -14.25
C ILE A 314 41.62 -16.54 -14.37
N SER A 315 41.30 -17.26 -13.30
CA SER A 315 40.09 -18.07 -13.22
C SER A 315 38.95 -17.37 -12.46
N THR A 316 39.22 -16.19 -11.88
CA THR A 316 38.23 -15.49 -11.07
C THR A 316 37.26 -14.73 -11.95
N PRO A 317 35.96 -15.07 -11.95
CA PRO A 317 34.96 -14.38 -12.73
C PRO A 317 34.65 -12.99 -12.20
N ALA A 318 34.15 -12.12 -13.06
CA ALA A 318 33.44 -10.93 -12.60
C ALA A 318 32.14 -11.33 -11.92
N THR A 319 31.81 -10.67 -10.81
CA THR A 319 30.58 -10.95 -10.07
C THR A 319 29.72 -9.71 -9.94
N THR A 320 28.42 -9.89 -10.08
CA THR A 320 27.45 -8.83 -9.78
C THR A 320 26.43 -9.32 -8.76
N ASN A 321 25.99 -8.42 -7.90
CA ASN A 321 24.94 -8.66 -6.94
C ASN A 321 23.90 -7.54 -7.08
N ALA A 322 22.65 -7.89 -7.37
CA ALA A 322 21.54 -6.95 -7.48
C ALA A 322 20.45 -7.33 -6.48
N MET A 323 19.96 -6.33 -5.74
CA MET A 323 18.83 -6.50 -4.83
C MET A 323 17.81 -5.38 -5.05
N GLU A 324 16.56 -5.77 -5.21
CA GLU A 324 15.41 -4.87 -5.21
C GLU A 324 14.49 -5.20 -4.04
N ASP A 325 14.16 -4.20 -3.23
CA ASP A 325 13.23 -4.32 -2.12
C ASP A 325 12.16 -3.22 -2.20
N LEU A 326 10.91 -3.63 -2.35
CA LEU A 326 9.76 -2.75 -2.34
C LEU A 326 8.86 -3.08 -1.15
N GLN A 327 8.56 -2.08 -0.35
CA GLN A 327 7.64 -2.17 0.79
C GLN A 327 6.54 -1.13 0.68
N LEU A 328 5.30 -1.58 0.75
CA LEU A 328 4.10 -0.75 0.77
C LEU A 328 3.37 -0.97 2.09
N LYS A 329 3.06 0.10 2.81
CA LYS A 329 2.27 0.04 4.04
C LYS A 329 1.13 1.02 3.96
N ALA A 330 -0.05 0.61 4.40
CA ALA A 330 -1.21 1.50 4.49
C ALA A 330 -1.96 1.25 5.80
N THR A 331 -2.41 2.32 6.43
CA THR A 331 -3.29 2.27 7.60
C THR A 331 -4.68 2.74 7.21
N LEU A 332 -5.67 1.90 7.45
CA LEU A 332 -7.08 2.15 7.18
C LEU A 332 -7.87 2.21 8.50
N GLU A 333 -8.77 3.15 8.60
CA GLU A 333 -9.74 3.26 9.70
C GLU A 333 -11.15 3.45 9.13
N PRO A 334 -11.80 2.38 8.61
CA PRO A 334 -13.11 2.49 7.96
C PRO A 334 -14.20 2.98 8.93
N ILE A 335 -14.18 2.47 10.13
CA ILE A 335 -15.08 2.89 11.22
C ILE A 335 -14.26 3.23 12.48
N PRO A 336 -14.83 3.97 13.39
CA PRO A 336 -14.19 4.27 14.66
C PRO A 336 -13.74 3.01 15.43
N ASP A 337 -12.52 3.05 15.97
CA ASP A 337 -11.89 1.98 16.77
C ASP A 337 -11.60 0.67 16.00
N LEU A 338 -11.79 0.66 14.67
CA LEU A 338 -11.34 -0.39 13.76
C LEU A 338 -10.13 0.14 12.98
N LYS A 339 -8.96 -0.41 13.28
CA LYS A 339 -7.71 -0.12 12.59
C LYS A 339 -7.30 -1.35 11.77
N ILE A 340 -6.98 -1.14 10.51
CA ILE A 340 -6.46 -2.16 9.61
C ILE A 340 -5.11 -1.66 9.09
N ASP A 341 -4.06 -2.36 9.43
CA ASP A 341 -2.73 -2.10 8.88
C ASP A 341 -2.46 -3.12 7.77
N LEU A 342 -2.24 -2.62 6.56
CA LEU A 342 -1.86 -3.39 5.39
C LEU A 342 -0.36 -3.28 5.18
N ASN A 343 0.27 -4.40 4.83
CA ASN A 343 1.69 -4.47 4.50
C ASN A 343 1.90 -5.37 3.29
N ALA A 344 2.53 -4.86 2.25
CA ALA A 344 2.92 -5.62 1.08
C ALA A 344 4.40 -5.41 0.82
N SER A 345 5.10 -6.47 0.46
CA SER A 345 6.53 -6.44 0.18
C SER A 345 6.90 -7.38 -0.96
N ARG A 346 7.92 -6.97 -1.72
CA ARG A 346 8.55 -7.78 -2.76
C ARG A 346 10.05 -7.56 -2.70
N THR A 347 10.80 -8.65 -2.57
CA THR A 347 12.27 -8.62 -2.56
C THR A 347 12.78 -9.58 -3.63
N VAL A 348 13.71 -9.11 -4.43
CA VAL A 348 14.41 -9.89 -5.47
C VAL A 348 15.89 -9.76 -5.22
N ASN A 349 16.57 -10.88 -5.11
CA ASN A 349 18.03 -10.94 -5.07
C ASN A 349 18.53 -11.71 -6.29
N SER A 350 19.56 -11.20 -6.94
CA SER A 350 20.20 -11.84 -8.09
C SER A 350 21.72 -11.66 -7.99
N ASN A 351 22.42 -12.76 -8.02
CA ASN A 351 23.87 -12.81 -8.08
C ASN A 351 24.26 -13.43 -9.42
N LYS A 352 25.17 -12.80 -10.14
CA LYS A 352 25.70 -13.35 -11.39
C LYS A 352 27.22 -13.50 -11.31
N SER A 353 27.70 -14.52 -11.97
CA SER A 353 29.13 -14.80 -12.18
C SER A 353 29.38 -14.88 -13.67
N ILE A 354 30.23 -13.99 -14.18
CA ILE A 354 30.45 -13.75 -15.61
C ILE A 354 31.91 -14.03 -15.96
N GLN A 355 32.13 -15.05 -16.74
CA GLN A 355 33.47 -15.42 -17.28
C GLN A 355 33.74 -14.63 -18.55
N TYR A 356 34.13 -13.37 -18.44
CA TYR A 356 34.34 -12.48 -19.56
C TYR A 356 35.54 -12.81 -20.43
N MET A 357 36.46 -13.66 -19.93
CA MET A 357 37.69 -14.06 -20.62
C MET A 357 37.48 -15.19 -21.63
N TYR A 358 36.45 -15.99 -21.45
CA TYR A 358 36.19 -17.16 -22.29
C TYR A 358 34.93 -16.97 -23.11
N ALA A 359 35.08 -16.77 -24.42
CA ALA A 359 33.93 -16.65 -25.30
C ALA A 359 33.07 -17.94 -25.27
N GLY A 360 31.75 -17.76 -25.04
CA GLY A 360 30.79 -18.87 -25.00
C GLY A 360 30.65 -19.56 -23.62
N MET A 361 31.37 -19.11 -22.62
CA MET A 361 31.11 -19.59 -21.23
C MET A 361 29.78 -19.01 -20.71
N PRO A 362 28.91 -19.86 -20.19
CA PRO A 362 27.63 -19.39 -19.70
C PRO A 362 27.79 -18.52 -18.46
N THR A 363 27.03 -17.41 -18.39
CA THR A 363 26.84 -16.66 -17.17
C THR A 363 26.04 -17.50 -16.20
N THR A 364 26.58 -17.74 -15.02
CA THR A 364 25.83 -18.41 -13.95
C THR A 364 25.10 -17.37 -13.12
N GLN A 365 23.83 -17.60 -12.86
CA GLN A 365 23.01 -16.73 -12.04
C GLN A 365 22.39 -17.53 -10.90
N SER A 366 22.39 -16.93 -9.71
CA SER A 366 21.70 -17.47 -8.54
C SER A 366 20.94 -16.37 -7.84
N GLY A 367 19.96 -16.75 -7.02
CA GLY A 367 19.23 -15.72 -6.29
C GLY A 367 18.08 -16.26 -5.46
N SER A 368 17.26 -15.32 -4.99
CA SER A 368 16.05 -15.61 -4.23
C SER A 368 14.96 -14.58 -4.53
N PHE A 369 13.72 -14.98 -4.34
CA PHE A 369 12.56 -14.13 -4.55
C PHE A 369 11.57 -14.31 -3.41
N THR A 370 11.04 -13.21 -2.89
CA THR A 370 9.94 -13.23 -1.92
C THR A 370 8.91 -12.17 -2.25
N MET A 371 7.64 -12.50 -2.08
CA MET A 371 6.53 -11.56 -2.31
C MET A 371 5.34 -11.89 -1.41
N THR A 372 4.72 -10.87 -0.83
CA THR A 372 3.47 -11.06 -0.11
C THR A 372 2.33 -11.47 -1.05
N THR A 373 1.51 -12.40 -0.62
CA THR A 373 0.39 -12.95 -1.37
C THR A 373 -0.80 -13.24 -0.45
N ILE A 374 -1.90 -13.72 -1.00
CA ILE A 374 -3.06 -14.20 -0.24
C ILE A 374 -3.35 -15.64 -0.66
N SER A 375 -3.28 -16.57 0.29
CA SER A 375 -3.56 -18.00 0.13
C SER A 375 -4.71 -18.49 1.03
N ILE A 376 -5.50 -17.56 1.55
CA ILE A 376 -6.54 -17.82 2.58
C ILE A 376 -7.56 -18.91 2.20
N LYS A 377 -7.67 -19.27 0.92
CA LYS A 377 -8.55 -20.36 0.51
C LYS A 377 -8.13 -21.70 1.07
N SER A 378 -6.82 -21.96 1.15
CA SER A 378 -6.26 -23.20 1.71
C SER A 378 -6.42 -23.28 3.22
N ALA A 379 -6.42 -22.13 3.92
CA ALA A 379 -6.60 -22.05 5.37
C ALA A 379 -7.98 -22.55 5.85
N PHE A 380 -9.01 -22.51 4.99
CA PHE A 380 -10.37 -22.99 5.31
C PHE A 380 -10.67 -24.38 4.75
N GLU A 381 -9.67 -25.03 4.18
CA GLU A 381 -9.82 -26.41 3.73
C GLU A 381 -9.79 -27.35 4.95
N SER A 382 -10.69 -28.34 4.95
CA SER A 382 -10.65 -29.38 5.99
C SER A 382 -9.34 -30.14 5.92
N ARG A 383 -8.70 -30.36 7.07
CA ARG A 383 -7.50 -31.18 7.14
C ARG A 383 -7.81 -32.59 6.66
N GLY A 384 -6.89 -33.16 5.87
CA GLY A 384 -6.94 -34.55 5.53
C GLY A 384 -6.77 -35.41 6.79
N ASP A 385 -7.58 -36.45 6.90
CA ASP A 385 -7.51 -37.46 7.94
C ASP A 385 -7.48 -38.87 7.33
N ALA A 386 -7.35 -39.90 8.15
CA ALA A 386 -7.32 -41.29 7.69
C ALA A 386 -8.62 -41.69 7.01
N GLY A 387 -9.77 -41.12 7.38
CA GLY A 387 -11.08 -41.44 6.82
C GLY A 387 -11.25 -40.93 5.39
N ASN A 388 -10.57 -39.85 5.00
CA ASN A 388 -10.58 -39.28 3.65
C ASN A 388 -9.29 -39.55 2.86
N GLY A 389 -8.42 -40.45 3.33
CA GLY A 389 -7.14 -40.77 2.71
C GLY A 389 -6.16 -39.61 2.68
N TYR A 390 -6.23 -38.73 3.65
CA TYR A 390 -5.41 -37.49 3.73
C TYR A 390 -5.56 -36.57 2.50
N SER A 391 -6.73 -36.60 1.85
CA SER A 391 -6.97 -35.83 0.64
C SER A 391 -7.05 -34.33 0.89
N SER A 392 -6.49 -33.54 -0.03
CA SER A 392 -6.58 -32.09 -0.09
C SER A 392 -7.21 -31.68 -1.42
N LYS A 393 -8.26 -30.87 -1.38
CA LYS A 393 -8.91 -30.35 -2.59
C LYS A 393 -8.00 -29.40 -3.37
N THR A 394 -7.22 -28.60 -2.64
CA THR A 394 -6.26 -27.67 -3.24
C THR A 394 -5.12 -28.42 -3.92
N PHE A 395 -4.61 -29.50 -3.30
CA PHE A 395 -3.60 -30.35 -3.91
C PHE A 395 -4.13 -31.08 -5.15
N ALA A 396 -5.34 -31.64 -5.09
CA ALA A 396 -5.98 -32.26 -6.25
C ALA A 396 -6.14 -31.27 -7.42
N ARG A 397 -6.50 -30.02 -7.13
CA ARG A 397 -6.56 -28.93 -8.13
C ARG A 397 -5.18 -28.66 -8.74
N PHE A 398 -4.14 -28.58 -7.91
CA PHE A 398 -2.78 -28.42 -8.38
C PHE A 398 -2.40 -29.54 -9.36
N GLN A 399 -2.66 -30.81 -9.01
CA GLN A 399 -2.39 -31.95 -9.89
C GLN A 399 -3.15 -31.87 -11.24
N GLN A 400 -4.40 -31.43 -11.22
CA GLN A 400 -5.17 -31.21 -12.45
C GLN A 400 -4.58 -30.09 -13.31
N TYR A 401 -4.07 -29.04 -12.69
CA TYR A 401 -3.49 -27.91 -13.40
C TYR A 401 -2.17 -28.26 -14.10
N LEU A 402 -1.41 -29.23 -13.61
CA LEU A 402 -0.12 -29.60 -14.21
C LEU A 402 -0.21 -29.87 -15.71
N ASN A 403 -1.19 -30.66 -16.16
CA ASN A 403 -1.36 -30.96 -17.58
C ASN A 403 -1.70 -29.73 -18.42
N THR A 404 -2.57 -28.86 -17.89
CA THR A 404 -2.97 -27.63 -18.58
C THR A 404 -1.79 -26.65 -18.68
N PHE A 405 -1.03 -26.51 -17.60
CA PHE A 405 0.13 -25.62 -17.58
C PHE A 405 1.27 -26.15 -18.46
N GLN A 406 1.48 -27.48 -18.49
CA GLN A 406 2.44 -28.11 -19.42
C GLN A 406 2.11 -27.75 -20.86
N SER A 407 0.87 -27.97 -21.30
CA SER A 407 0.45 -27.63 -22.67
C SER A 407 0.58 -26.13 -22.98
N ARG A 408 0.35 -25.27 -21.97
CA ARG A 408 0.52 -23.81 -22.13
C ARG A 408 1.99 -23.41 -22.25
N VAL A 409 2.89 -24.06 -21.52
CA VAL A 409 4.34 -23.83 -21.64
C VAL A 409 4.81 -24.33 -23.01
N GLU A 410 4.41 -25.53 -23.44
CA GLU A 410 4.72 -26.05 -24.77
C GLU A 410 4.27 -25.12 -25.90
N ALA A 411 3.07 -24.54 -25.78
CA ALA A 411 2.55 -23.60 -26.76
C ALA A 411 3.45 -22.37 -26.97
N ARG A 412 4.27 -21.98 -25.99
CA ARG A 412 5.27 -20.90 -26.15
C ARG A 412 6.40 -21.30 -27.14
N TYR A 413 6.66 -22.58 -27.29
CA TYR A 413 7.70 -23.13 -28.16
C TYR A 413 7.19 -23.56 -29.54
N ALA A 414 5.89 -23.43 -29.86
CA ALA A 414 5.30 -23.88 -31.12
C ALA A 414 5.98 -23.35 -32.39
N ASN A 415 6.61 -22.18 -32.32
CA ASN A 415 7.39 -21.58 -33.43
C ASN A 415 8.87 -21.44 -33.08
N ALA A 416 9.33 -22.07 -32.01
CA ALA A 416 10.73 -22.01 -31.63
C ALA A 416 11.60 -22.76 -32.64
N THR A 417 12.83 -22.30 -32.80
CA THR A 417 13.88 -22.99 -33.57
C THR A 417 14.98 -23.41 -32.60
N TYR A 418 15.55 -24.57 -32.85
CA TYR A 418 16.64 -25.04 -32.01
C TYR A 418 17.85 -24.13 -32.15
N PRO A 419 18.46 -23.66 -31.05
CA PRO A 419 19.76 -23.00 -31.05
C PRO A 419 20.84 -23.92 -31.62
N ALA A 420 21.82 -23.37 -32.31
CA ALA A 420 22.91 -24.15 -32.93
C ALA A 420 23.66 -25.05 -31.92
N ALA A 421 23.77 -24.59 -30.67
CA ALA A 421 24.40 -25.33 -29.57
C ALA A 421 23.71 -26.67 -29.23
N THR A 422 22.44 -26.85 -29.62
CA THR A 422 21.72 -28.11 -29.39
C THR A 422 22.13 -29.23 -30.33
N GLY A 423 22.82 -28.91 -31.42
CA GLY A 423 23.11 -29.86 -32.48
C GLY A 423 21.93 -30.25 -33.36
N LEU A 424 20.71 -29.79 -33.02
CA LEU A 424 19.50 -29.99 -33.79
C LEU A 424 19.26 -28.81 -34.73
N GLN A 425 18.55 -29.06 -35.83
CA GLN A 425 18.22 -28.03 -36.83
C GLN A 425 16.70 -27.95 -37.03
N GLY A 426 16.23 -26.75 -37.37
CA GLY A 426 14.86 -26.52 -37.73
C GLY A 426 13.98 -26.10 -36.53
N LYS A 427 12.69 -26.27 -36.70
CA LYS A 427 11.70 -25.93 -35.67
C LYS A 427 11.67 -26.96 -34.54
N PHE A 428 11.28 -26.51 -33.38
CA PHE A 428 11.03 -27.39 -32.24
C PHE A 428 10.07 -28.52 -32.62
N ASP A 429 10.47 -29.75 -32.32
CA ASP A 429 9.68 -30.97 -32.53
C ASP A 429 9.56 -31.71 -31.20
N PRO A 430 8.33 -31.87 -30.66
CA PRO A 430 8.08 -32.62 -29.43
C PRO A 430 8.61 -34.08 -29.43
N ALA A 431 8.84 -34.65 -30.63
CA ALA A 431 9.44 -35.99 -30.75
C ALA A 431 10.88 -36.05 -30.22
N ASN A 432 11.60 -34.93 -30.20
CA ASN A 432 12.97 -34.83 -29.68
C ASN A 432 13.06 -34.52 -28.19
N GLY A 433 11.90 -34.29 -27.55
CA GLY A 433 11.78 -33.98 -26.14
C GLY A 433 10.65 -32.97 -25.89
N THR A 434 9.83 -33.25 -24.92
CA THR A 434 8.70 -32.39 -24.53
C THR A 434 9.01 -31.62 -23.26
N VAL A 435 8.21 -30.59 -22.97
CA VAL A 435 8.27 -29.91 -21.68
C VAL A 435 8.02 -30.91 -20.57
N ASP A 436 8.90 -30.98 -19.59
CA ASP A 436 8.69 -31.85 -18.43
C ASP A 436 7.55 -31.31 -17.57
N LYS A 437 6.56 -32.17 -17.31
CA LYS A 437 5.42 -31.86 -16.43
C LYS A 437 5.83 -31.43 -15.03
N TYR A 438 6.97 -31.90 -14.56
CA TYR A 438 7.50 -31.63 -13.23
C TYR A 438 8.61 -30.57 -13.23
N SER A 439 8.83 -29.91 -14.36
CA SER A 439 9.75 -28.76 -14.44
C SER A 439 9.25 -27.59 -13.61
N SER A 440 10.18 -26.75 -13.18
CA SER A 440 9.89 -25.48 -12.48
C SER A 440 8.91 -24.60 -13.24
N ASP A 441 9.01 -24.58 -14.58
CA ASP A 441 8.16 -23.79 -15.49
C ASP A 441 6.69 -24.21 -15.48
N VAL A 442 6.41 -25.46 -15.17
CA VAL A 442 5.05 -26.03 -15.10
C VAL A 442 4.56 -26.04 -13.65
N MET A 443 5.38 -26.57 -12.74
CA MET A 443 4.96 -26.77 -11.36
C MET A 443 4.70 -25.46 -10.62
N ILE A 444 5.57 -24.46 -10.78
CA ILE A 444 5.45 -23.23 -10.01
C ILE A 444 4.22 -22.40 -10.39
N PRO A 445 3.96 -22.11 -11.68
CA PRO A 445 2.73 -21.42 -12.08
C PRO A 445 1.46 -22.22 -11.72
N ALA A 446 1.47 -23.55 -11.87
CA ALA A 446 0.34 -24.41 -11.47
C ALA A 446 0.10 -24.36 -9.94
N PHE A 447 1.18 -24.38 -9.14
CA PHE A 447 1.13 -24.22 -7.69
C PHE A 447 0.56 -22.85 -7.29
N LEU A 448 1.07 -21.77 -7.87
CA LEU A 448 0.55 -20.43 -7.63
C LEU A 448 -0.93 -20.32 -8.02
N ALA A 449 -1.31 -20.87 -9.17
CA ALA A 449 -2.70 -20.86 -9.63
C ALA A 449 -3.65 -21.65 -8.70
N ALA A 450 -3.18 -22.74 -8.11
CA ALA A 450 -3.98 -23.56 -7.21
C ALA A 450 -4.12 -22.97 -5.80
N TYR A 451 -3.02 -22.43 -5.25
CA TYR A 451 -2.92 -22.04 -3.84
C TYR A 451 -3.18 -20.55 -3.57
N THR A 452 -2.97 -19.65 -4.54
CA THR A 452 -3.21 -18.22 -4.31
C THR A 452 -4.67 -17.80 -4.53
N GLY A 453 -5.09 -16.75 -3.83
CA GLY A 453 -6.41 -16.15 -4.01
C GLY A 453 -6.59 -15.55 -5.42
N GLY A 454 -7.57 -16.04 -6.18
CA GLY A 454 -7.84 -15.60 -7.55
C GLY A 454 -7.03 -16.31 -8.63
N GLY A 455 -6.22 -17.33 -8.27
CA GLY A 455 -5.55 -18.19 -9.24
C GLY A 455 -6.52 -19.13 -9.95
N ASP A 456 -6.30 -19.33 -11.26
CA ASP A 456 -7.04 -20.25 -12.13
C ASP A 456 -6.13 -20.81 -13.23
N ILE A 457 -6.70 -21.61 -14.13
CA ILE A 457 -5.99 -22.22 -15.26
C ILE A 457 -5.44 -21.20 -16.28
N ASN A 458 -5.92 -19.95 -16.26
CA ASN A 458 -5.48 -18.86 -17.13
C ASN A 458 -4.41 -17.98 -16.47
N SER A 459 -4.02 -18.29 -15.23
CA SER A 459 -2.99 -17.54 -14.53
C SER A 459 -1.68 -17.46 -15.33
N PRO A 460 -0.92 -16.36 -15.25
CA PRO A 460 0.37 -16.23 -15.94
C PRO A 460 1.34 -17.37 -15.62
N LEU A 461 2.24 -17.66 -16.56
CA LEU A 461 3.28 -18.67 -16.43
C LEU A 461 4.55 -18.16 -15.71
N ASP A 462 4.43 -17.04 -14.99
CA ASP A 462 5.56 -16.39 -14.34
C ASP A 462 6.00 -17.16 -13.09
N ILE A 463 7.28 -17.53 -13.04
CA ILE A 463 7.93 -18.07 -11.84
C ILE A 463 8.08 -16.97 -10.78
N PHE A 464 8.44 -15.76 -11.22
CA PHE A 464 8.60 -14.56 -10.41
C PHE A 464 7.45 -13.57 -10.68
N PRO A 465 6.35 -13.64 -9.91
CA PRO A 465 5.18 -12.82 -10.16
C PRO A 465 5.47 -11.33 -10.17
N SER A 466 4.80 -10.62 -11.08
CA SER A 466 4.93 -9.16 -11.21
C SER A 466 4.31 -8.41 -10.01
N LEU A 467 4.66 -7.12 -9.87
CA LEU A 467 4.11 -6.24 -8.82
C LEU A 467 2.58 -6.18 -8.80
N ALA A 468 1.93 -6.34 -9.96
CA ALA A 468 0.47 -6.34 -10.06
C ALA A 468 -0.20 -7.51 -9.31
N ARG A 469 0.55 -8.57 -9.00
CA ARG A 469 0.08 -9.74 -8.25
C ARG A 469 0.45 -9.69 -6.76
N MET A 470 1.15 -8.64 -6.33
CA MET A 470 1.48 -8.42 -4.94
C MET A 470 0.22 -8.05 -4.14
N LEU A 471 -0.15 -8.88 -3.20
CA LEU A 471 -1.32 -8.68 -2.34
C LEU A 471 -0.87 -8.41 -0.90
N PRO A 472 -1.55 -7.49 -0.19
CA PRO A 472 -1.12 -7.12 1.15
C PRO A 472 -1.51 -8.15 2.21
N ASN A 473 -0.63 -8.38 3.14
CA ASN A 473 -0.94 -8.93 4.46
C ASN A 473 -1.66 -7.87 5.30
N TRP A 474 -2.41 -8.29 6.32
CA TRP A 474 -3.14 -7.34 7.17
C TRP A 474 -3.10 -7.68 8.64
N THR A 475 -3.21 -6.64 9.44
CA THR A 475 -3.46 -6.74 10.88
C THR A 475 -4.66 -5.88 11.20
N VAL A 476 -5.71 -6.48 11.75
CA VAL A 476 -6.96 -5.83 12.13
C VAL A 476 -7.01 -5.73 13.65
N SER A 477 -7.25 -4.53 14.18
CA SER A 477 -7.46 -4.29 15.62
C SER A 477 -8.78 -3.57 15.83
N TYR A 478 -9.70 -4.16 16.58
CA TYR A 478 -11.00 -3.59 16.88
C TYR A 478 -11.23 -3.46 18.39
N LYS A 479 -11.46 -2.23 18.85
CA LYS A 479 -11.69 -1.88 20.27
C LYS A 479 -13.14 -1.48 20.55
N GLY A 480 -13.99 -1.46 19.53
CA GLY A 480 -15.38 -1.01 19.62
C GLY A 480 -16.30 -1.93 20.42
N LEU A 481 -15.91 -3.19 20.65
CA LEU A 481 -16.69 -4.13 21.45
C LEU A 481 -16.94 -3.64 22.89
N ALA A 482 -16.02 -2.87 23.45
CA ALA A 482 -16.17 -2.27 24.79
C ALA A 482 -17.34 -1.28 24.89
N TYR A 483 -17.98 -0.88 23.78
CA TYR A 483 -19.16 0.00 23.82
C TYR A 483 -20.49 -0.75 23.96
N LEU A 484 -20.50 -2.05 23.72
CA LEU A 484 -21.71 -2.88 23.93
C LEU A 484 -22.06 -2.90 25.42
N PRO A 485 -23.34 -2.66 25.78
CA PRO A 485 -23.73 -2.49 27.19
C PRO A 485 -23.31 -3.66 28.07
N TRP A 486 -23.58 -4.90 27.62
CA TRP A 486 -23.27 -6.10 28.39
C TRP A 486 -21.75 -6.35 28.55
N ILE A 487 -20.92 -6.02 27.52
CA ILE A 487 -19.46 -6.12 27.61
C ILE A 487 -18.92 -5.06 28.59
N ARG A 488 -19.39 -3.83 28.43
CA ARG A 488 -18.94 -2.71 29.26
C ARG A 488 -19.23 -2.91 30.74
N ASP A 489 -20.37 -3.55 31.06
CA ASP A 489 -20.78 -3.75 32.45
C ASP A 489 -19.92 -4.84 33.14
N HIS A 490 -19.27 -5.74 32.37
CA HIS A 490 -18.43 -6.82 32.89
C HIS A 490 -16.92 -6.61 32.63
N PHE A 491 -16.55 -5.90 31.56
CA PHE A 491 -15.16 -5.74 31.14
C PHE A 491 -14.76 -4.28 31.00
N LYS A 492 -13.60 -3.94 31.56
CA LYS A 492 -13.03 -2.58 31.47
C LYS A 492 -12.56 -2.24 30.05
N SER A 493 -12.03 -3.21 29.32
CA SER A 493 -11.62 -3.09 27.91
C SER A 493 -11.64 -4.46 27.23
N VAL A 494 -12.05 -4.47 25.95
CA VAL A 494 -11.99 -5.66 25.09
C VAL A 494 -11.41 -5.22 23.76
N THR A 495 -10.39 -5.92 23.29
CA THR A 495 -9.76 -5.69 22.00
C THR A 495 -9.76 -6.99 21.22
N LEU A 496 -10.30 -6.97 20.00
CA LEU A 496 -10.19 -8.06 19.05
C LEU A 496 -9.03 -7.76 18.09
N ASN A 497 -8.08 -8.68 18.03
CA ASN A 497 -6.96 -8.62 17.08
C ASN A 497 -7.01 -9.82 16.16
N HIS A 498 -6.82 -9.57 14.87
CA HIS A 498 -6.67 -10.59 13.84
C HIS A 498 -5.51 -10.19 12.95
N SER A 499 -4.60 -11.13 12.70
CA SER A 499 -3.47 -10.92 11.81
C SER A 499 -3.44 -12.03 10.77
N TYR A 500 -3.20 -11.65 9.54
CA TYR A 500 -2.99 -12.55 8.42
C TYR A 500 -1.67 -12.20 7.74
N LYS A 501 -0.84 -13.21 7.53
CA LYS A 501 0.44 -13.08 6.85
C LYS A 501 0.62 -14.27 5.91
N SER A 502 0.88 -13.99 4.65
CA SER A 502 1.21 -15.02 3.66
C SER A 502 2.30 -14.51 2.74
N ILE A 503 3.33 -15.30 2.54
CA ILE A 503 4.50 -14.96 1.73
C ILE A 503 4.78 -16.10 0.77
N TYR A 504 4.79 -15.80 -0.51
CA TYR A 504 5.35 -16.64 -1.54
C TYR A 504 6.87 -16.45 -1.58
N SER A 505 7.62 -17.53 -1.61
CA SER A 505 9.08 -17.52 -1.60
C SER A 505 9.63 -18.54 -2.58
N VAL A 506 10.56 -18.11 -3.42
CA VAL A 506 11.52 -18.96 -4.11
C VAL A 506 12.82 -18.86 -3.31
N GLY A 507 13.16 -19.92 -2.59
CA GLY A 507 14.22 -19.91 -1.60
C GLY A 507 15.60 -19.74 -2.23
N ALA A 508 15.91 -20.55 -3.22
CA ALA A 508 17.12 -20.44 -4.01
C ALA A 508 16.86 -20.92 -5.44
N TYR A 509 17.41 -20.24 -6.39
CA TYR A 509 17.48 -20.67 -7.77
C TYR A 509 18.90 -20.52 -8.30
N ASN A 510 19.26 -21.38 -9.27
CA ASN A 510 20.49 -21.30 -10.01
C ASN A 510 20.15 -21.38 -11.51
N THR A 511 21.10 -21.03 -12.36
CA THR A 511 20.95 -21.29 -13.78
C THR A 511 21.49 -22.67 -14.15
N TYR A 512 20.81 -23.36 -15.07
CA TYR A 512 21.36 -24.59 -15.65
C TYR A 512 22.61 -24.28 -16.44
N SER A 513 23.69 -25.01 -16.20
CA SER A 513 24.93 -24.87 -16.97
C SER A 513 24.81 -25.30 -18.44
N SER A 514 23.82 -26.15 -18.73
CA SER A 514 23.49 -26.65 -20.06
C SER A 514 22.38 -25.88 -20.77
N TRP A 515 21.93 -24.76 -20.20
CA TRP A 515 20.85 -23.97 -20.81
C TRP A 515 21.33 -23.26 -22.07
N MET A 516 20.56 -23.41 -23.15
CA MET A 516 20.80 -22.83 -24.44
C MET A 516 19.66 -21.87 -24.77
N GLU A 517 19.97 -20.58 -24.84
CA GLU A 517 19.00 -19.53 -25.10
C GLU A 517 18.40 -19.65 -26.52
N TYR A 518 17.07 -19.52 -26.60
CA TYR A 518 16.35 -19.32 -27.84
C TYR A 518 15.94 -17.86 -28.02
N MET A 519 15.16 -17.33 -27.06
CA MET A 519 14.70 -15.94 -27.09
C MET A 519 14.27 -15.50 -25.67
N GLY A 520 15.02 -14.57 -25.10
CA GLY A 520 14.73 -14.01 -23.78
C GLY A 520 14.81 -15.06 -22.67
N ASP A 521 13.68 -15.37 -22.03
CA ASP A 521 13.58 -16.37 -20.96
C ASP A 521 13.29 -17.79 -21.46
N LEU A 522 13.15 -17.97 -22.78
CA LEU A 522 12.91 -19.26 -23.41
C LEU A 522 14.20 -19.88 -23.93
N GLY A 523 14.39 -21.14 -23.65
CA GLY A 523 15.55 -21.89 -24.09
C GLY A 523 15.36 -23.38 -23.97
N PHE A 524 16.43 -24.11 -24.07
CA PHE A 524 16.47 -25.56 -24.04
C PHE A 524 17.56 -26.02 -23.07
N ILE A 525 17.36 -27.15 -22.44
CA ILE A 525 18.37 -27.86 -21.68
C ILE A 525 18.56 -29.26 -22.25
N GLN A 526 19.75 -29.81 -22.05
CA GLN A 526 19.99 -31.21 -22.35
C GLN A 526 19.71 -32.04 -21.10
N ASN A 527 18.79 -32.98 -21.24
CA ASN A 527 18.49 -33.92 -20.18
C ASN A 527 19.68 -34.89 -20.01
N THR A 528 20.17 -35.00 -18.79
CA THR A 528 21.36 -35.84 -18.46
C THR A 528 21.10 -37.34 -18.54
N THR A 529 19.83 -37.77 -18.55
CA THR A 529 19.44 -39.18 -18.52
C THR A 529 19.39 -39.79 -19.93
N ASP A 530 18.79 -39.09 -20.87
CA ASP A 530 18.52 -39.59 -22.23
C ASP A 530 19.11 -38.69 -23.33
N ASN A 531 19.83 -37.64 -22.96
CA ASN A 531 20.36 -36.61 -23.83
C ASN A 531 19.33 -35.88 -24.70
N ALA A 532 18.04 -36.00 -24.38
CA ALA A 532 16.98 -35.27 -25.09
C ALA A 532 17.13 -33.76 -24.87
N ILE A 533 16.81 -32.98 -25.90
CA ILE A 533 16.76 -31.52 -25.82
C ILE A 533 15.37 -31.10 -25.46
N ILE A 534 15.17 -30.67 -24.23
CA ILE A 534 13.85 -30.32 -23.70
C ILE A 534 13.71 -28.81 -23.50
N PRO A 535 12.55 -28.24 -23.83
CA PRO A 535 12.25 -26.84 -23.54
C PRO A 535 12.27 -26.56 -22.04
N SER A 536 12.97 -25.54 -21.61
CA SER A 536 13.07 -25.15 -20.21
C SER A 536 13.45 -23.67 -20.08
N SER A 537 13.01 -23.02 -19.00
CA SER A 537 13.63 -21.76 -18.58
C SER A 537 15.06 -22.00 -18.11
N MET A 538 15.81 -20.89 -17.96
CA MET A 538 17.19 -20.95 -17.51
C MET A 538 17.33 -21.38 -16.02
N TYR A 539 16.24 -21.43 -15.25
CA TYR A 539 16.31 -21.55 -13.79
C TYR A 539 16.08 -22.96 -13.29
N ASP A 540 17.05 -23.48 -12.53
CA ASP A 540 16.92 -24.63 -11.65
C ASP A 540 16.50 -24.14 -10.25
N ILE A 541 15.31 -24.51 -9.82
CA ILE A 541 14.71 -24.01 -8.57
C ILE A 541 14.60 -25.14 -7.56
N SER A 542 15.36 -25.04 -6.50
CA SER A 542 15.45 -26.08 -5.45
C SER A 542 14.29 -26.03 -4.45
N SER A 543 13.72 -24.86 -4.22
CA SER A 543 12.66 -24.73 -3.21
C SER A 543 11.68 -23.60 -3.51
N VAL A 544 10.38 -23.91 -3.38
CA VAL A 544 9.28 -22.97 -3.49
C VAL A 544 8.32 -23.19 -2.33
N SER A 545 7.86 -22.12 -1.72
CA SER A 545 6.92 -22.21 -0.60
C SER A 545 5.92 -21.04 -0.59
N ILE A 546 4.76 -21.29 0.01
CA ILE A 546 3.85 -20.27 0.52
C ILE A 546 3.75 -20.50 2.02
N ASN A 547 4.24 -19.53 2.80
CA ASN A 547 4.20 -19.56 4.26
C ASN A 547 3.04 -18.67 4.74
N GLU A 548 2.06 -19.27 5.42
CA GLU A 548 0.85 -18.64 5.92
C GLU A 548 0.81 -18.59 7.45
#